data_cee55e84f480e80b422bd3818d1640dd
#
_entry.id   cee55e84f480e80b422bd3818d1640dd
#
_cell.length_a   1.000
_cell.length_b   1.000
_cell.length_c   1.000
_cell.angle_alpha   90.00
_cell.angle_beta   90.00
_cell.angle_gamma   90.00
#
_symmetry.space_group_name_H-M   'P 1'
#
loop_
_entity.id
_entity.type
_entity.pdbx_description
1 polymer ?
#
loop_
_entity_poly.entity_id
_entity_poly.type
_entity_poly.pdbx_seq_one_letter_code
_entity_poly.pdbx_strand_id
1 'polypeptide(L)'
;MIRIFPFYILSILILVPFGGCLDNDTMIKDDGIETDSFGAFSVVAPIDTGINVYHNHFIMDEDYPKWLLDGLGVNKICQITTNGTWEERYNSDKETCWDTITSMDIVWFKGTKIIGTSPDDDTDIPILDDPQDGHGSAVTGAVLNANPEAVIFFVEGFSDAAVLAAANQPLVDIITTSFGPDWINTSSWYRRCYQNSSC
;
A
#
# COMPACT_ATOMS: atom_id res chain seq x y z
N MET A 1 -29.64 -53.29 -18.32
CA MET A 1 -29.00 -52.70 -19.50
C MET A 1 -28.85 -51.20 -19.21
N ILE A 2 -27.72 -50.78 -18.64
CA ILE A 2 -27.45 -49.40 -18.26
C ILE A 2 -26.54 -48.81 -19.35
N ARG A 3 -27.04 -47.83 -20.08
CA ARG A 3 -26.26 -47.09 -21.07
C ARG A 3 -25.48 -45.98 -20.38
N ILE A 4 -24.15 -46.08 -20.35
CA ILE A 4 -23.24 -45.07 -19.90
C ILE A 4 -22.96 -44.14 -21.11
N PHE A 5 -23.37 -42.87 -20.99
CA PHE A 5 -22.96 -41.83 -21.93
C PHE A 5 -21.61 -41.25 -21.49
N PRO A 6 -20.61 -41.20 -22.39
CA PRO A 6 -19.38 -40.51 -22.04
C PRO A 6 -19.57 -39.01 -22.17
N PHE A 7 -19.36 -38.29 -21.04
CA PHE A 7 -19.23 -36.82 -21.04
C PHE A 7 -17.88 -36.46 -21.66
N TYR A 8 -17.89 -35.91 -22.85
CA TYR A 8 -16.72 -35.22 -23.39
C TYR A 8 -16.63 -33.83 -22.74
N ILE A 9 -15.67 -33.66 -21.83
CA ILE A 9 -15.28 -32.35 -21.32
C ILE A 9 -14.44 -31.70 -22.42
N LEU A 10 -15.04 -30.76 -23.13
CA LEU A 10 -14.36 -29.91 -24.09
C LEU A 10 -13.62 -28.82 -23.31
N SER A 11 -12.35 -29.07 -23.02
CA SER A 11 -11.47 -28.03 -22.45
C SER A 11 -11.19 -26.98 -23.52
N ILE A 12 -11.89 -25.86 -23.47
CA ILE A 12 -11.57 -24.70 -24.30
C ILE A 12 -10.36 -24.02 -23.67
N LEU A 13 -9.19 -24.26 -24.20
CA LEU A 13 -7.97 -23.54 -23.90
C LEU A 13 -8.10 -22.14 -24.54
N ILE A 14 -8.46 -21.13 -23.76
CA ILE A 14 -8.42 -19.75 -24.23
C ILE A 14 -6.95 -19.33 -24.24
N LEU A 15 -6.32 -19.41 -25.39
CA LEU A 15 -5.04 -18.77 -25.66
C LEU A 15 -5.28 -17.24 -25.67
N VAL A 16 -5.07 -16.59 -24.55
CA VAL A 16 -4.94 -15.14 -24.52
C VAL A 16 -3.59 -14.81 -25.16
N PRO A 17 -3.55 -14.13 -26.31
CA PRO A 17 -2.28 -13.67 -26.83
C PRO A 17 -1.73 -12.63 -25.85
N PHE A 18 -0.63 -12.96 -25.21
CA PHE A 18 0.22 -11.96 -24.58
C PHE A 18 0.71 -11.05 -25.72
N GLY A 19 -0.02 -9.96 -25.93
CA GLY A 19 0.44 -8.87 -26.75
C GLY A 19 1.64 -8.27 -26.05
N GLY A 20 2.84 -8.66 -26.49
CA GLY A 20 4.04 -7.97 -26.11
C GLY A 20 3.89 -6.50 -26.47
N CYS A 21 4.26 -5.61 -25.57
CA CYS A 21 4.46 -4.21 -25.90
C CYS A 21 5.40 -4.17 -27.11
N LEU A 22 4.86 -3.84 -28.27
CA LEU A 22 5.68 -3.48 -29.42
C LEU A 22 6.26 -2.13 -29.10
N ASP A 23 7.57 -2.07 -28.98
CA ASP A 23 8.35 -0.85 -29.00
C ASP A 23 7.96 -0.03 -30.24
N ASN A 24 7.09 0.93 -30.02
CA ASN A 24 6.90 1.99 -30.99
C ASN A 24 7.91 3.07 -30.62
N ASP A 25 9.09 3.02 -31.25
CA ASP A 25 10.05 4.10 -31.32
C ASP A 25 9.42 5.32 -32.04
N THR A 26 8.44 5.94 -31.43
CA THR A 26 8.11 7.32 -31.72
C THR A 26 9.01 8.17 -30.85
N MET A 27 10.11 8.64 -31.42
CA MET A 27 10.92 9.71 -30.88
C MET A 27 10.00 10.89 -30.54
N ILE A 28 9.56 10.96 -29.29
CA ILE A 28 9.07 12.20 -28.70
C ILE A 28 10.32 13.05 -28.52
N LYS A 29 10.41 14.16 -29.24
CA LYS A 29 11.46 15.12 -29.03
C LYS A 29 11.45 15.55 -27.58
N ASP A 30 12.57 15.29 -26.96
CA ASP A 30 12.94 15.68 -25.61
C ASP A 30 12.83 17.21 -25.47
N ASP A 31 11.76 17.67 -24.83
CA ASP A 31 11.58 19.08 -24.45
C ASP A 31 12.22 19.37 -23.08
N GLY A 32 13.34 18.72 -22.77
CA GLY A 32 14.15 19.07 -21.60
C GLY A 32 13.55 18.71 -20.25
N ILE A 33 12.58 17.81 -20.21
CA ILE A 33 12.20 17.14 -18.96
C ILE A 33 13.29 16.11 -18.71
N GLU A 34 14.17 16.38 -17.75
CA GLU A 34 15.04 15.35 -17.18
C GLU A 34 14.13 14.20 -16.72
N THR A 35 14.06 13.14 -17.52
CA THR A 35 13.52 11.88 -17.07
C THR A 35 14.53 11.31 -16.11
N ASP A 36 14.42 11.75 -14.86
CA ASP A 36 15.16 11.15 -13.76
C ASP A 36 15.00 9.64 -13.85
N SER A 37 16.08 8.95 -13.62
CA SER A 37 16.29 7.51 -13.76
C SER A 37 15.48 6.64 -12.79
N PHE A 38 14.38 7.14 -12.25
CA PHE A 38 13.36 6.32 -11.63
C PHE A 38 12.66 5.55 -12.74
N GLY A 39 13.10 4.32 -12.97
CA GLY A 39 12.38 3.35 -13.76
C GLY A 39 10.92 3.28 -13.31
N ALA A 40 10.04 2.78 -14.13
CA ALA A 40 8.64 2.64 -13.80
C ALA A 40 8.49 1.91 -12.44
N PHE A 41 8.26 2.65 -11.37
CA PHE A 41 7.96 2.11 -10.06
C PHE A 41 6.44 2.01 -9.89
N SER A 42 5.99 1.05 -9.13
CA SER A 42 4.59 0.95 -8.75
C SER A 42 4.37 1.56 -7.38
N VAL A 43 3.26 2.28 -7.23
CA VAL A 43 2.78 2.77 -5.93
C VAL A 43 1.78 1.78 -5.38
N VAL A 44 2.09 1.18 -4.25
CA VAL A 44 1.22 0.22 -3.57
C VAL A 44 0.69 0.84 -2.29
N ALA A 45 -0.61 0.76 -2.09
CA ALA A 45 -1.30 1.24 -0.91
C ALA A 45 -1.74 0.08 0.00
N PRO A 46 -0.94 -0.32 0.98
CA PRO A 46 -1.42 -1.16 2.08
C PRO A 46 -2.38 -0.35 2.96
N ILE A 47 -3.54 -0.95 3.30
CA ILE A 47 -4.48 -0.39 4.28
C ILE A 47 -4.45 -1.33 5.48
N ASP A 48 -4.03 -0.85 6.66
CA ASP A 48 -3.80 -1.69 7.83
C ASP A 48 -3.78 -0.90 9.15
N THR A 49 -3.42 -1.55 10.26
CA THR A 49 -3.44 -1.01 11.64
C THR A 49 -2.48 0.14 11.90
N GLY A 50 -1.40 0.24 11.13
CA GLY A 50 -0.31 1.17 11.33
C GLY A 50 1.00 0.59 10.79
N ILE A 51 2.07 1.37 10.81
CA ILE A 51 3.37 0.93 10.29
C ILE A 51 4.53 1.41 11.17
N ASN A 52 5.46 0.52 11.48
CA ASN A 52 6.71 0.87 12.12
C ASN A 52 7.72 1.39 11.07
N VAL A 53 7.70 2.68 10.81
CA VAL A 53 8.59 3.34 9.83
C VAL A 53 10.08 3.17 10.14
N TYR A 54 10.42 2.82 11.39
CA TYR A 54 11.81 2.61 11.83
C TYR A 54 12.36 1.23 11.46
N HIS A 55 11.56 0.35 10.87
CA HIS A 55 12.03 -0.97 10.49
C HIS A 55 13.04 -0.89 9.34
N ASN A 56 14.18 -1.57 9.48
CA ASN A 56 15.30 -1.49 8.52
C ASN A 56 14.91 -1.84 7.08
N HIS A 57 13.86 -2.65 6.89
CA HIS A 57 13.34 -3.02 5.57
C HIS A 57 12.73 -1.84 4.80
N PHE A 58 12.35 -0.78 5.51
CA PHE A 58 11.75 0.40 4.92
C PHE A 58 12.74 1.54 4.68
N ILE A 59 13.96 1.43 5.20
CA ILE A 59 14.97 2.46 5.05
C ILE A 59 15.36 2.62 3.58
N MET A 60 15.52 3.85 3.17
CA MET A 60 15.91 4.26 1.83
C MET A 60 16.91 5.40 1.91
N ASP A 61 18.01 5.29 1.16
CA ASP A 61 19.07 6.32 1.13
C ASP A 61 18.76 7.47 0.15
N GLU A 62 17.88 7.23 -0.83
CA GLU A 62 17.52 8.19 -1.87
C GLU A 62 16.26 8.97 -1.50
N ASP A 63 16.19 10.22 -1.95
CA ASP A 63 14.97 11.03 -1.77
C ASP A 63 13.99 10.77 -2.92
N TYR A 64 12.71 10.74 -2.61
CA TYR A 64 11.68 10.72 -3.65
C TYR A 64 11.67 12.03 -4.44
N PRO A 65 11.49 11.96 -5.77
CA PRO A 65 11.41 13.16 -6.60
C PRO A 65 10.17 13.98 -6.25
N LYS A 66 10.32 15.30 -6.37
CA LYS A 66 9.27 16.24 -6.01
C LYS A 66 7.92 15.96 -6.71
N TRP A 67 7.97 15.58 -7.98
CA TRP A 67 6.74 15.31 -8.73
C TRP A 67 5.92 14.13 -8.16
N LEU A 68 6.60 13.11 -7.58
CA LEU A 68 5.94 11.99 -6.93
C LEU A 68 5.27 12.44 -5.63
N LEU A 69 6.02 13.19 -4.80
CA LEU A 69 5.49 13.73 -3.54
C LEU A 69 4.29 14.65 -3.79
N ASP A 70 4.39 15.55 -4.78
CA ASP A 70 3.30 16.44 -5.19
C ASP A 70 2.10 15.64 -5.74
N GLY A 71 2.37 14.62 -6.55
CA GLY A 71 1.32 13.76 -7.14
C GLY A 71 0.57 12.93 -6.12
N LEU A 72 1.23 12.51 -5.03
CA LEU A 72 0.62 11.84 -3.91
C LEU A 72 0.01 12.82 -2.88
N GLY A 73 0.15 14.12 -3.09
CA GLY A 73 -0.40 15.14 -2.20
C GLY A 73 0.34 15.26 -0.86
N VAL A 74 1.61 14.88 -0.80
CA VAL A 74 2.43 14.99 0.40
C VAL A 74 2.46 16.44 0.87
N ASN A 75 1.91 16.70 2.04
CA ASN A 75 1.85 18.03 2.65
C ASN A 75 2.75 18.17 3.88
N LYS A 76 3.34 17.05 4.34
CA LYS A 76 4.27 17.03 5.47
C LYS A 76 5.46 16.12 5.18
N ILE A 77 6.64 16.54 5.60
CA ILE A 77 7.87 15.72 5.54
C ILE A 77 8.41 15.58 6.96
N CYS A 78 8.51 14.35 7.43
CA CYS A 78 9.10 13.98 8.70
C CYS A 78 10.47 13.35 8.44
N GLN A 79 11.55 14.00 8.86
CA GLN A 79 12.87 13.39 8.83
C GLN A 79 12.99 12.34 9.92
N ILE A 80 13.19 11.07 9.54
CA ILE A 80 13.25 9.95 10.48
C ILE A 80 14.69 9.69 10.94
N THR A 81 14.85 9.52 12.26
CA THR A 81 16.11 9.08 12.85
C THR A 81 16.35 7.59 12.51
N THR A 82 17.48 7.29 11.87
CA THR A 82 17.77 5.94 11.36
C THR A 82 18.63 5.09 12.30
N ASN A 83 19.30 5.70 13.28
CA ASN A 83 20.23 5.02 14.19
C ASN A 83 19.67 4.93 15.61
N GLY A 84 19.92 3.81 16.29
CA GLY A 84 19.47 3.57 17.66
C GLY A 84 18.37 2.50 17.75
N THR A 85 17.92 2.24 18.96
CA THR A 85 16.74 1.41 19.21
C THR A 85 15.47 2.08 18.74
N TRP A 86 14.37 1.33 18.63
CA TRP A 86 13.06 1.91 18.28
C TRP A 86 12.67 3.06 19.23
N GLU A 87 12.82 2.84 20.53
CA GLU A 87 12.47 3.81 21.56
C GLU A 87 13.32 5.09 21.50
N GLU A 88 14.62 4.96 21.25
CA GLU A 88 15.52 6.12 21.08
C GLU A 88 15.12 6.93 19.85
N ARG A 89 14.83 6.26 18.73
CA ARG A 89 14.40 6.91 17.48
C ARG A 89 13.05 7.59 17.63
N TYR A 90 12.08 6.89 18.20
CA TYR A 90 10.76 7.45 18.46
C TYR A 90 10.83 8.70 19.34
N ASN A 91 11.55 8.64 20.46
CA ASN A 91 11.71 9.78 21.37
C ASN A 91 12.44 10.97 20.71
N SER A 92 13.41 10.70 19.83
CA SER A 92 14.10 11.73 19.06
C SER A 92 13.16 12.46 18.10
N ASP A 93 12.27 11.73 17.45
CA ASP A 93 11.40 12.25 16.40
C ASP A 93 10.05 12.73 16.95
N LYS A 94 9.75 12.47 18.23
CA LYS A 94 8.44 12.69 18.81
C LYS A 94 7.93 14.11 18.61
N GLU A 95 8.66 15.11 19.09
CA GLU A 95 8.23 16.53 19.05
C GLU A 95 8.30 17.12 17.63
N THR A 96 9.23 16.64 16.80
CA THR A 96 9.49 17.21 15.48
C THR A 96 8.65 16.55 14.36
N CYS A 97 8.14 15.37 14.62
CA CYS A 97 7.35 14.60 13.69
C CYS A 97 6.01 14.14 14.30
N TRP A 98 6.03 13.13 15.18
CA TRP A 98 4.82 12.44 15.62
C TRP A 98 3.76 13.35 16.24
N ASP A 99 4.15 14.21 17.17
CA ASP A 99 3.23 15.16 17.85
C ASP A 99 2.68 16.24 16.89
N THR A 100 3.17 16.28 15.65
CA THR A 100 2.77 17.28 14.65
C THR A 100 1.86 16.72 13.56
N ILE A 101 1.71 15.38 13.45
CA ILE A 101 0.89 14.72 12.45
C ILE A 101 -0.58 14.81 12.87
N THR A 102 -1.44 15.05 11.89
CA THR A 102 -2.90 15.06 12.04
C THR A 102 -3.54 14.13 11.02
N SER A 103 -4.80 13.76 11.22
CA SER A 103 -5.58 12.92 10.30
C SER A 103 -5.73 13.49 8.88
N MET A 104 -5.41 14.76 8.69
CA MET A 104 -5.46 15.42 7.38
C MET A 104 -4.12 15.40 6.64
N ASP A 105 -3.08 14.90 7.29
CA ASP A 105 -1.73 14.92 6.70
C ASP A 105 -1.49 13.69 5.83
N ILE A 106 -0.78 13.93 4.72
CA ILE A 106 -0.09 12.90 3.94
C ILE A 106 1.40 13.13 4.16
N VAL A 107 2.02 12.22 4.89
CA VAL A 107 3.36 12.39 5.45
C VAL A 107 4.36 11.54 4.71
N TRP A 108 5.41 12.12 4.18
CA TRP A 108 6.58 11.34 3.81
C TRP A 108 7.55 11.23 4.98
N PHE A 109 7.81 10.00 5.42
CA PHE A 109 8.83 9.69 6.41
C PHE A 109 10.18 9.63 5.70
N LYS A 110 10.83 10.79 5.57
CA LYS A 110 12.07 10.95 4.82
C LYS A 110 13.18 10.09 5.41
N GLY A 111 13.87 9.37 4.53
CA GLY A 111 14.81 8.29 4.88
C GLY A 111 14.16 6.90 4.83
N THR A 112 12.89 6.83 4.40
CA THR A 112 12.17 5.57 4.21
C THR A 112 11.36 5.55 2.91
N LYS A 113 10.93 4.36 2.51
CA LYS A 113 10.02 4.13 1.38
C LYS A 113 8.55 4.46 1.69
N ILE A 114 8.26 4.97 2.90
CA ILE A 114 6.90 5.12 3.41
C ILE A 114 6.42 6.55 3.24
N ILE A 115 5.31 6.68 2.55
CA ILE A 115 4.42 7.85 2.57
C ILE A 115 3.15 7.35 3.24
N GLY A 116 2.65 8.02 4.26
CA GLY A 116 1.53 7.53 5.05
C GLY A 116 0.46 8.58 5.31
N THR A 117 -0.76 8.12 5.55
CA THR A 117 -1.89 8.93 5.99
C THR A 117 -2.78 8.13 6.93
N SER A 118 -3.46 8.81 7.83
CA SER A 118 -4.45 8.24 8.75
C SER A 118 -5.74 9.05 8.64
N PRO A 119 -6.69 8.65 7.79
CA PRO A 119 -7.95 9.38 7.60
C PRO A 119 -8.95 9.14 8.74
N ASP A 120 -8.73 8.13 9.59
CA ASP A 120 -9.55 7.85 10.75
C ASP A 120 -9.04 8.63 11.95
N ASP A 121 -9.92 9.32 12.68
CA ASP A 121 -9.58 10.27 13.77
C ASP A 121 -9.42 9.59 15.15
N ASP A 122 -9.38 8.28 15.22
CA ASP A 122 -9.47 7.51 16.47
C ASP A 122 -8.15 6.89 16.95
N THR A 123 -7.03 7.29 16.37
CA THR A 123 -5.70 6.80 16.77
C THR A 123 -4.93 7.82 17.61
N ASP A 124 -4.28 7.35 18.69
CA ASP A 124 -3.47 8.20 19.59
C ASP A 124 -2.24 8.80 18.88
N ILE A 125 -1.65 8.04 17.95
CA ILE A 125 -0.51 8.46 17.14
C ILE A 125 -0.76 8.01 15.70
N PRO A 126 -1.18 8.93 14.83
CA PRO A 126 -1.50 8.58 13.44
C PRO A 126 -0.36 7.88 12.71
N ILE A 127 -0.70 6.86 11.92
CA ILE A 127 0.18 6.09 11.04
C ILE A 127 1.12 5.12 11.80
N LEU A 128 1.56 5.44 13.02
CA LEU A 128 2.52 4.63 13.76
C LEU A 128 1.87 3.37 14.35
N ASP A 129 2.41 2.22 14.00
CA ASP A 129 1.96 0.94 14.55
C ASP A 129 2.38 0.75 16.01
N ASP A 130 1.52 0.09 16.79
CA ASP A 130 1.91 -0.39 18.11
C ASP A 130 3.08 -1.40 17.92
N PRO A 131 4.22 -1.22 18.61
CA PRO A 131 5.34 -2.15 18.52
C PRO A 131 5.02 -3.60 18.86
N GLN A 132 3.90 -3.83 19.55
CA GLN A 132 3.44 -5.17 19.93
C GLN A 132 2.53 -5.81 18.87
N ASP A 133 1.87 -5.03 18.02
CA ASP A 133 1.02 -5.55 16.95
C ASP A 133 1.86 -5.87 15.71
N GLY A 134 2.44 -4.89 15.06
CA GLY A 134 3.32 -5.06 13.91
C GLY A 134 2.66 -5.63 12.65
N HIS A 135 1.30 -5.72 12.61
CA HIS A 135 0.59 -6.37 11.51
C HIS A 135 0.78 -5.59 10.21
N GLY A 136 0.51 -4.29 10.18
CA GLY A 136 0.67 -3.46 8.99
C GLY A 136 2.14 -3.40 8.52
N SER A 137 3.09 -3.43 9.46
CA SER A 137 4.51 -3.55 9.13
C SER A 137 4.84 -4.86 8.43
N ALA A 138 4.27 -5.98 8.87
CA ALA A 138 4.47 -7.29 8.25
C ALA A 138 3.87 -7.36 6.83
N VAL A 139 2.65 -6.85 6.66
CA VAL A 139 1.96 -6.76 5.36
C VAL A 139 2.76 -5.91 4.37
N THR A 140 3.22 -4.73 4.80
CA THR A 140 4.05 -3.85 3.98
C THR A 140 5.40 -4.49 3.64
N GLY A 141 6.01 -5.20 4.59
CA GLY A 141 7.22 -5.98 4.35
C GLY A 141 7.02 -7.07 3.29
N ALA A 142 5.87 -7.72 3.25
CA ALA A 142 5.55 -8.70 2.20
C ALA A 142 5.42 -8.04 0.81
N VAL A 143 4.86 -6.84 0.72
CA VAL A 143 4.83 -6.06 -0.53
C VAL A 143 6.23 -5.76 -1.03
N LEU A 144 7.11 -5.25 -0.16
CA LEU A 144 8.50 -4.93 -0.52
C LEU A 144 9.36 -6.16 -0.81
N ASN A 145 9.04 -7.31 -0.23
CA ASN A 145 9.68 -8.58 -0.62
C ASN A 145 9.31 -9.01 -2.05
N ALA A 146 8.08 -8.71 -2.47
CA ALA A 146 7.64 -9.01 -3.83
C ALA A 146 8.13 -7.97 -4.86
N ASN A 147 8.18 -6.71 -4.47
CA ASN A 147 8.68 -5.59 -5.29
C ASN A 147 9.50 -4.61 -4.42
N PRO A 148 10.82 -4.78 -4.35
CA PRO A 148 11.70 -3.92 -3.55
C PRO A 148 11.69 -2.45 -3.98
N GLU A 149 11.32 -2.15 -5.23
CA GLU A 149 11.28 -0.79 -5.77
C GLU A 149 9.90 -0.13 -5.62
N ALA A 150 8.95 -0.80 -4.96
CA ALA A 150 7.63 -0.21 -4.74
C ALA A 150 7.73 1.03 -3.83
N VAL A 151 6.97 2.06 -4.20
CA VAL A 151 6.65 3.18 -3.33
C VAL A 151 5.47 2.76 -2.47
N ILE A 152 5.58 2.93 -1.17
CA ILE A 152 4.50 2.57 -0.24
C ILE A 152 3.71 3.83 0.11
N PHE A 153 2.44 3.82 -0.27
CA PHE A 153 1.45 4.79 0.19
C PHE A 153 0.59 4.13 1.28
N PHE A 154 1.10 4.11 2.50
CA PHE A 154 0.45 3.43 3.61
C PHE A 154 -0.79 4.21 4.09
N VAL A 155 -1.90 3.52 4.25
CA VAL A 155 -3.14 4.10 4.79
C VAL A 155 -3.51 3.37 6.08
N GLU A 156 -3.47 4.08 7.19
CA GLU A 156 -3.92 3.56 8.47
C GLU A 156 -5.44 3.58 8.56
N GLY A 157 -6.02 2.51 9.07
CA GLY A 157 -7.44 2.42 9.36
C GLY A 157 -8.14 1.24 8.69
N PHE A 158 -9.41 1.04 9.09
CA PHE A 158 -10.26 -0.05 8.59
C PHE A 158 -11.61 0.44 8.06
N SER A 159 -11.79 1.76 7.99
CA SER A 159 -13.04 2.39 7.61
C SER A 159 -13.17 2.57 6.09
N ASP A 160 -14.38 2.94 5.68
CA ASP A 160 -14.62 3.38 4.30
C ASP A 160 -13.75 4.61 3.94
N ALA A 161 -13.41 5.46 4.93
CA ALA A 161 -12.54 6.62 4.71
C ALA A 161 -11.13 6.20 4.33
N ALA A 162 -10.57 5.17 4.99
CA ALA A 162 -9.26 4.62 4.65
C ALA A 162 -9.24 4.03 3.23
N VAL A 163 -10.26 3.26 2.87
CA VAL A 163 -10.39 2.71 1.50
C VAL A 163 -10.50 3.82 0.46
N LEU A 164 -11.31 4.84 0.73
CA LEU A 164 -11.50 5.98 -0.18
C LEU A 164 -10.23 6.83 -0.28
N ALA A 165 -9.47 7.00 0.81
CA ALA A 165 -8.20 7.70 0.79
C ALA A 165 -7.20 7.03 -0.17
N ALA A 166 -7.08 5.71 -0.13
CA ALA A 166 -6.25 4.96 -1.06
C ALA A 166 -6.78 5.04 -2.51
N ALA A 167 -8.09 4.82 -2.69
CA ALA A 167 -8.72 4.75 -4.02
C ALA A 167 -8.73 6.09 -4.78
N ASN A 168 -8.71 7.20 -4.06
CA ASN A 168 -8.71 8.55 -4.65
C ASN A 168 -7.30 9.06 -4.98
N GLN A 169 -6.24 8.32 -4.64
CA GLN A 169 -4.87 8.72 -4.99
C GLN A 169 -4.57 8.36 -6.44
N PRO A 170 -4.31 9.36 -7.30
CA PRO A 170 -4.19 9.14 -8.74
C PRO A 170 -2.95 8.33 -9.14
N LEU A 171 -1.93 8.26 -8.27
CA LEU A 171 -0.69 7.52 -8.52
C LEU A 171 -0.67 6.13 -7.87
N VAL A 172 -1.70 5.73 -7.14
CA VAL A 172 -1.78 4.38 -6.56
C VAL A 172 -2.18 3.38 -7.64
N ASP A 173 -1.33 2.40 -7.88
CA ASP A 173 -1.55 1.33 -8.84
C ASP A 173 -2.27 0.13 -8.22
N ILE A 174 -1.95 -0.17 -6.95
CA ILE A 174 -2.43 -1.37 -6.26
C ILE A 174 -2.85 -0.99 -4.85
N ILE A 175 -4.04 -1.43 -4.45
CA ILE A 175 -4.51 -1.38 -3.06
C ILE A 175 -4.49 -2.79 -2.51
N THR A 176 -3.92 -2.99 -1.32
CA THR A 176 -3.94 -4.28 -0.62
C THR A 176 -4.47 -4.13 0.79
N THR A 177 -5.32 -5.08 1.20
CA THR A 177 -5.88 -5.16 2.55
C THR A 177 -5.68 -6.56 3.08
N SER A 178 -5.27 -6.69 4.34
CA SER A 178 -5.11 -7.99 5.02
C SER A 178 -6.11 -8.17 6.16
N PHE A 179 -7.24 -7.48 6.07
CA PHE A 179 -8.33 -7.59 7.02
C PHE A 179 -9.64 -7.93 6.30
N GLY A 180 -10.57 -8.45 7.04
CA GLY A 180 -11.93 -8.74 6.58
C GLY A 180 -12.95 -8.18 7.58
N PRO A 181 -14.21 -8.07 7.17
CA PRO A 181 -15.24 -7.54 8.06
C PRO A 181 -15.49 -8.48 9.25
N ASP A 182 -15.39 -7.96 10.45
CA ASP A 182 -15.65 -8.68 11.72
C ASP A 182 -17.08 -9.27 11.81
N TRP A 183 -18.02 -8.69 11.05
CA TRP A 183 -19.40 -9.15 10.96
C TRP A 183 -19.57 -10.50 10.24
N ILE A 184 -18.52 -11.07 9.67
CA ILE A 184 -18.54 -12.43 9.09
C ILE A 184 -19.11 -13.44 10.10
N ASN A 185 -18.83 -13.27 11.39
CA ASN A 185 -19.34 -14.11 12.45
C ASN A 185 -20.77 -13.79 12.91
N THR A 186 -21.31 -12.63 12.56
CA THR A 186 -22.56 -12.14 13.13
C THR A 186 -23.68 -11.92 12.12
N SER A 187 -23.39 -11.77 10.83
CA SER A 187 -24.44 -11.48 9.85
C SER A 187 -25.08 -12.75 9.29
N SER A 188 -26.40 -12.79 9.36
CA SER A 188 -27.22 -13.84 8.74
C SER A 188 -27.04 -13.94 7.21
N TRP A 189 -26.49 -12.88 6.58
CA TRP A 189 -26.25 -12.80 5.15
C TRP A 189 -25.04 -13.64 4.75
N TYR A 190 -23.89 -13.46 5.41
CA TYR A 190 -22.67 -14.24 5.12
C TYR A 190 -22.88 -15.73 5.35
N ARG A 191 -23.55 -16.10 6.44
CA ARG A 191 -23.93 -17.50 6.70
C ARG A 191 -24.76 -18.09 5.58
N ARG A 192 -25.65 -17.29 4.99
CA ARG A 192 -26.53 -17.74 3.92
C ARG A 192 -25.77 -17.96 2.61
N CYS A 193 -24.81 -17.09 2.27
CA CYS A 193 -23.97 -17.22 1.09
C CYS A 193 -22.99 -18.39 1.22
N TYR A 194 -22.32 -18.51 2.35
CA TYR A 194 -21.28 -19.52 2.57
C TYR A 194 -21.85 -20.94 2.75
N GLN A 195 -23.01 -21.07 3.41
CA GLN A 195 -23.62 -22.38 3.67
C GLN A 195 -24.49 -22.91 2.54
N ASN A 196 -25.03 -22.07 1.69
CA ASN A 196 -25.97 -22.49 0.65
C ASN A 196 -25.42 -22.44 -0.79
N SER A 197 -24.15 -22.05 -1.00
CA SER A 197 -23.52 -21.95 -2.34
C SER A 197 -24.38 -21.22 -3.39
N SER A 198 -25.26 -20.32 -2.94
CA SER A 198 -26.22 -19.63 -3.79
C SER A 198 -26.32 -18.16 -3.38
N CYS A 199 -25.36 -17.39 -3.83
CA CYS A 199 -25.42 -15.92 -3.93
C CYS A 199 -25.03 -15.48 -5.33
#